data_2ca650190d537be62af2ed6a7ebb733c
#
_entry.id   2ca650190d537be62af2ed6a7ebb733c
#
_cell.length_a   1.000
_cell.length_b   1.000
_cell.length_c   1.000
_cell.angle_alpha   90.00
_cell.angle_beta   90.00
_cell.angle_gamma   90.00
#
_symmetry.space_group_name_H-M   'P 1'
#
loop_
_entity.id
_entity.type
_entity.pdbx_description
1 polymer ?
#
loop_
_entity_poly.entity_id
_entity_poly.type
_entity_poly.pdbx_seq_one_letter_code
_entity_poly.pdbx_strand_id
1 'polypeptide(L)'
;MKEIDRIENYTNGQLLNKPKLILKIRNIDNPDEVLRKTKEIMKLISQYAYTNDWPNDEEWKTILPNWFVESMTLKTSDDRNKDENLWHFESWIESMYHRAWEWYSSKVSNDSIEITIELLSIPYVFEQFLYIFYSQGIPMNNISDEDDIYGNTNYK
;
A
#
# COMPACT_ATOMS: atom_id res chain seq x y z
N MET A 1 6.80 -2.87 -18.01
CA MET A 1 5.63 -3.55 -17.45
C MET A 1 4.91 -2.61 -16.50
N LYS A 2 3.62 -2.50 -16.63
CA LYS A 2 2.82 -1.60 -15.80
C LYS A 2 2.72 -2.12 -14.37
N GLU A 3 2.50 -1.21 -13.44
CA GLU A 3 2.35 -1.55 -12.02
C GLU A 3 1.30 -2.62 -11.78
N ILE A 4 0.15 -2.53 -12.45
CA ILE A 4 -0.93 -3.51 -12.28
C ILE A 4 -0.48 -4.94 -12.62
N ASP A 5 0.37 -5.08 -13.62
CA ASP A 5 0.90 -6.39 -14.01
C ASP A 5 1.90 -6.92 -12.98
N ARG A 6 2.68 -6.03 -12.38
CA ARG A 6 3.63 -6.40 -11.32
C ARG A 6 2.90 -6.82 -10.04
N ILE A 7 1.80 -6.14 -9.70
CA ILE A 7 0.97 -6.52 -8.55
C ILE A 7 0.50 -7.97 -8.71
N GLU A 8 0.09 -8.34 -9.92
CA GLU A 8 -0.41 -9.69 -10.20
C GLU A 8 0.69 -10.76 -10.18
N ASN A 9 1.86 -10.45 -10.73
CA ASN A 9 2.77 -11.49 -11.20
C ASN A 9 4.15 -11.51 -10.55
N TYR A 10 4.64 -10.38 -10.02
CA TYR A 10 6.02 -10.30 -9.52
C TYR A 10 6.13 -10.73 -8.08
N THR A 11 7.02 -11.70 -7.82
CA THR A 11 7.25 -12.25 -6.48
C THR A 11 8.67 -12.06 -5.97
N ASN A 12 9.57 -11.50 -6.79
CA ASN A 12 10.98 -11.34 -6.42
C ASN A 12 11.40 -9.87 -6.48
N GLY A 13 11.42 -9.21 -5.31
CA GLY A 13 11.82 -7.81 -5.19
C GLY A 13 13.29 -7.57 -5.46
N GLN A 14 14.13 -8.60 -5.38
CA GLN A 14 15.57 -8.46 -5.62
C GLN A 14 15.90 -8.15 -7.09
N LEU A 15 14.95 -8.40 -7.99
CA LEU A 15 15.12 -8.06 -9.40
C LEU A 15 15.05 -6.56 -9.67
N LEU A 16 14.58 -5.77 -8.70
CA LEU A 16 14.50 -4.32 -8.84
C LEU A 16 15.85 -3.68 -8.49
N ASN A 17 16.51 -3.07 -9.47
CA ASN A 17 17.79 -2.38 -9.31
C ASN A 17 17.64 -0.87 -9.26
N LYS A 18 16.59 -0.38 -8.62
CA LYS A 18 16.27 1.05 -8.46
C LYS A 18 16.02 1.31 -6.99
N PRO A 19 15.97 2.58 -6.58
CA PRO A 19 15.61 2.92 -5.20
C PRO A 19 14.30 2.24 -4.80
N LYS A 20 14.29 1.62 -3.63
CA LYS A 20 13.16 0.80 -3.19
C LYS A 20 12.98 0.84 -1.69
N LEU A 21 11.78 0.50 -1.27
CA LEU A 21 11.40 0.26 0.11
C LEU A 21 10.93 -1.19 0.22
N ILE A 22 11.43 -1.92 1.20
CA ILE A 22 11.03 -3.29 1.46
C ILE A 22 10.22 -3.30 2.74
N LEU A 23 8.96 -3.72 2.64
CA LEU A 23 8.06 -3.83 3.78
C LEU A 23 7.93 -5.29 4.18
N LYS A 24 7.99 -5.54 5.49
CA LYS A 24 7.74 -6.86 6.06
C LYS A 24 6.61 -6.76 7.08
N ILE A 25 5.54 -7.50 6.83
CA ILE A 25 4.37 -7.54 7.68
C ILE A 25 4.36 -8.93 8.33
N ARG A 26 4.50 -8.99 9.66
CA ARG A 26 4.72 -10.23 10.40
C ARG A 26 3.55 -10.57 11.30
N ASN A 27 3.51 -11.82 11.75
CA ASN A 27 2.53 -12.32 12.72
C ASN A 27 1.11 -12.19 12.21
N ILE A 28 0.88 -12.60 10.97
CA ILE A 28 -0.42 -12.53 10.32
C ILE A 28 -1.04 -13.93 10.31
N ASP A 29 -2.27 -14.06 10.83
CA ASP A 29 -2.97 -15.34 10.88
C ASP A 29 -3.33 -15.85 9.49
N ASN A 30 -3.68 -14.95 8.57
CA ASN A 30 -4.11 -15.29 7.22
C ASN A 30 -3.45 -14.40 6.19
N PRO A 31 -2.12 -14.59 5.94
CA PRO A 31 -1.38 -13.69 5.07
C PRO A 31 -1.86 -13.70 3.61
N ASP A 32 -2.31 -14.84 3.10
CA ASP A 32 -2.82 -14.90 1.72
C ASP A 32 -4.05 -14.02 1.54
N GLU A 33 -4.98 -14.05 2.50
CA GLU A 33 -6.19 -13.23 2.44
C GLU A 33 -5.86 -11.74 2.60
N VAL A 34 -4.96 -11.41 3.53
CA VAL A 34 -4.52 -10.02 3.73
C VAL A 34 -3.88 -9.48 2.44
N LEU A 35 -3.01 -10.27 1.83
CA LEU A 35 -2.36 -9.86 0.58
C LEU A 35 -3.37 -9.74 -0.56
N ARG A 36 -4.33 -10.65 -0.67
CA ARG A 36 -5.39 -10.59 -1.68
C ARG A 36 -6.18 -9.28 -1.58
N LYS A 37 -6.61 -8.92 -0.37
CA LYS A 37 -7.36 -7.68 -0.13
C LYS A 37 -6.52 -6.45 -0.44
N THR A 38 -5.25 -6.47 -0.07
CA THR A 38 -4.32 -5.36 -0.36
C THR A 38 -4.12 -5.19 -1.86
N LYS A 39 -3.94 -6.29 -2.58
CA LYS A 39 -3.80 -6.26 -4.05
C LYS A 39 -5.06 -5.73 -4.72
N GLU A 40 -6.24 -6.09 -4.23
CA GLU A 40 -7.51 -5.62 -4.77
C GLU A 40 -7.56 -4.09 -4.77
N ILE A 41 -7.22 -3.47 -3.65
CA ILE A 41 -7.20 -2.01 -3.54
C ILE A 41 -6.14 -1.42 -4.48
N MET A 42 -4.94 -1.96 -4.45
CA MET A 42 -3.84 -1.40 -5.24
C MET A 42 -4.06 -1.55 -6.74
N LYS A 43 -4.69 -2.63 -7.19
CA LYS A 43 -5.03 -2.78 -8.60
C LYS A 43 -6.04 -1.73 -9.05
N LEU A 44 -7.03 -1.42 -8.21
CA LEU A 44 -8.01 -0.38 -8.51
C LEU A 44 -7.34 1.00 -8.60
N ILE A 45 -6.46 1.33 -7.65
CA ILE A 45 -5.69 2.57 -7.70
C ILE A 45 -4.83 2.62 -8.95
N SER A 46 -4.11 1.55 -9.24
CA SER A 46 -3.19 1.47 -10.37
C SER A 46 -3.88 1.61 -11.71
N GLN A 47 -5.12 1.13 -11.81
CA GLN A 47 -5.91 1.20 -13.02
C GLN A 47 -6.15 2.63 -13.48
N TYR A 48 -6.30 3.57 -12.54
CA TYR A 48 -6.58 4.97 -12.83
C TYR A 48 -5.36 5.88 -12.71
N ALA A 49 -4.26 5.38 -12.14
CA ALA A 49 -3.05 6.16 -11.97
C ALA A 49 -2.45 6.53 -13.32
N TYR A 50 -1.92 7.75 -13.40
CA TYR A 50 -1.25 8.27 -14.60
C TYR A 50 -2.18 8.42 -15.82
N THR A 51 -3.49 8.40 -15.59
CA THR A 51 -4.48 8.68 -16.63
C THR A 51 -5.12 10.04 -16.36
N ASN A 52 -5.92 10.52 -17.34
CA ASN A 52 -6.73 11.71 -17.13
C ASN A 52 -8.10 11.37 -16.52
N ASP A 53 -8.31 10.12 -16.14
CA ASP A 53 -9.61 9.59 -15.72
C ASP A 53 -9.66 9.30 -14.21
N TRP A 54 -8.82 9.95 -13.41
CA TRP A 54 -8.84 9.76 -11.95
C TRP A 54 -10.22 10.11 -11.41
N PRO A 55 -10.92 9.15 -10.78
CA PRO A 55 -12.26 9.38 -10.26
C PRO A 55 -12.29 10.44 -9.16
N ASN A 56 -13.45 11.08 -8.98
CA ASN A 56 -13.64 11.96 -7.84
C ASN A 56 -13.90 11.14 -6.57
N ASP A 57 -13.94 11.82 -5.41
CA ASP A 57 -14.05 11.14 -4.12
C ASP A 57 -15.32 10.30 -4.00
N GLU A 58 -16.45 10.79 -4.51
CA GLU A 58 -17.71 10.05 -4.44
C GLU A 58 -17.67 8.81 -5.33
N GLU A 59 -17.07 8.91 -6.49
CA GLU A 59 -16.88 7.76 -7.38
C GLU A 59 -15.97 6.71 -6.73
N TRP A 60 -14.90 7.14 -6.08
CA TRP A 60 -14.00 6.23 -5.37
C TRP A 60 -14.71 5.44 -4.28
N LYS A 61 -15.70 6.04 -3.61
CA LYS A 61 -16.49 5.34 -2.59
C LYS A 61 -17.27 4.15 -3.16
N THR A 62 -17.60 4.19 -4.45
CA THR A 62 -18.28 3.07 -5.11
C THR A 62 -17.32 2.09 -5.76
N ILE A 63 -16.13 2.53 -6.15
CA ILE A 63 -15.12 1.70 -6.81
C ILE A 63 -14.38 0.82 -5.80
N LEU A 64 -13.97 1.41 -4.67
CA LEU A 64 -13.22 0.70 -3.64
C LEU A 64 -14.13 -0.22 -2.82
N PRO A 65 -13.58 -1.30 -2.24
CA PRO A 65 -14.37 -2.20 -1.40
C PRO A 65 -15.00 -1.46 -0.20
N ASN A 66 -16.25 -1.79 0.10
CA ASN A 66 -16.98 -1.14 1.20
C ASN A 66 -16.25 -1.23 2.53
N TRP A 67 -15.67 -2.38 2.86
CA TRP A 67 -14.97 -2.56 4.14
C TRP A 67 -13.83 -1.55 4.29
N PHE A 68 -13.15 -1.22 3.20
CA PHE A 68 -12.07 -0.25 3.21
C PHE A 68 -12.59 1.19 3.33
N VAL A 69 -13.59 1.53 2.52
CA VAL A 69 -14.22 2.86 2.56
C VAL A 69 -14.77 3.13 3.96
N GLU A 70 -15.49 2.18 4.53
CA GLU A 70 -16.11 2.32 5.85
C GLU A 70 -15.09 2.39 6.98
N SER A 71 -13.90 1.83 6.79
CA SER A 71 -12.84 1.94 7.80
C SER A 71 -12.47 3.40 8.07
N MET A 72 -12.75 4.29 7.14
CA MET A 72 -12.48 5.73 7.27
C MET A 72 -13.75 6.55 7.44
N THR A 73 -14.79 6.26 6.66
CA THR A 73 -15.99 7.10 6.63
C THR A 73 -16.88 6.91 7.85
N LEU A 74 -16.80 5.78 8.54
CA LEU A 74 -17.55 5.55 9.77
C LEU A 74 -16.84 6.07 11.03
N LYS A 75 -15.67 6.66 10.88
CA LYS A 75 -14.90 7.21 12.01
C LYS A 75 -15.25 8.68 12.23
N THR A 76 -15.29 9.08 13.49
CA THR A 76 -15.56 10.47 13.88
C THR A 76 -14.25 11.25 14.03
N SER A 77 -14.38 12.58 14.21
CA SER A 77 -13.22 13.42 14.55
C SER A 77 -12.58 12.97 15.87
N ASP A 78 -13.41 12.54 16.83
CA ASP A 78 -12.92 12.00 18.11
C ASP A 78 -12.08 10.74 17.91
N ASP A 79 -12.55 9.83 17.06
CA ASP A 79 -11.82 8.61 16.75
C ASP A 79 -10.44 8.95 16.17
N ARG A 80 -10.40 9.88 15.22
CA ARG A 80 -9.13 10.29 14.58
C ARG A 80 -8.21 11.03 15.54
N ASN A 81 -8.76 11.78 16.50
CA ASN A 81 -7.95 12.46 17.53
C ASN A 81 -7.30 11.47 18.48
N LYS A 82 -7.91 10.31 18.69
CA LYS A 82 -7.39 9.27 19.59
C LYS A 82 -6.47 8.28 18.91
N ASP A 83 -6.59 8.16 17.59
CA ASP A 83 -5.80 7.20 16.80
C ASP A 83 -5.21 7.92 15.58
N GLU A 84 -3.92 8.23 15.68
CA GLU A 84 -3.18 8.94 14.64
C GLU A 84 -3.01 8.15 13.34
N ASN A 85 -3.29 6.83 13.36
CA ASN A 85 -3.19 5.99 12.18
C ASN A 85 -4.44 6.04 11.30
N LEU A 86 -5.51 6.65 11.79
CA LEU A 86 -6.75 6.79 11.01
C LEU A 86 -6.62 7.93 10.00
N TRP A 87 -7.29 7.76 8.87
CA TRP A 87 -7.28 8.73 7.78
C TRP A 87 -8.69 9.26 7.51
N HIS A 88 -8.76 10.49 7.01
CA HIS A 88 -9.94 10.95 6.26
C HIS A 88 -9.91 10.29 4.89
N PHE A 89 -11.07 9.87 4.40
CA PHE A 89 -11.14 9.19 3.11
C PHE A 89 -10.59 10.06 1.98
N GLU A 90 -11.01 11.32 1.92
CA GLU A 90 -10.59 12.25 0.88
C GLU A 90 -9.08 12.49 0.89
N SER A 91 -8.51 12.58 2.09
CA SER A 91 -7.05 12.75 2.25
C SER A 91 -6.30 11.51 1.79
N TRP A 92 -6.85 10.32 2.07
CA TRP A 92 -6.24 9.07 1.62
C TRP A 92 -6.23 8.99 0.10
N ILE A 93 -7.35 9.30 -0.56
CA ILE A 93 -7.45 9.30 -2.03
C ILE A 93 -6.45 10.28 -2.63
N GLU A 94 -6.36 11.50 -2.08
CA GLU A 94 -5.41 12.51 -2.57
C GLU A 94 -3.96 12.04 -2.40
N SER A 95 -3.64 11.42 -1.27
CA SER A 95 -2.30 10.90 -1.03
C SER A 95 -1.91 9.80 -2.01
N MET A 96 -2.86 8.98 -2.42
CA MET A 96 -2.61 7.94 -3.43
C MET A 96 -2.43 8.56 -4.82
N TYR A 97 -3.16 9.63 -5.14
CA TYR A 97 -3.00 10.35 -6.39
C TYR A 97 -1.58 10.93 -6.52
N HIS A 98 -1.05 11.46 -5.42
CA HIS A 98 0.26 12.14 -5.39
C HIS A 98 1.40 11.22 -4.95
N ARG A 99 1.19 9.93 -4.81
CA ARG A 99 2.22 9.03 -4.32
C ARG A 99 3.47 9.06 -5.20
N ALA A 100 4.63 8.95 -4.55
CA ALA A 100 5.93 8.93 -5.21
C ALA A 100 6.54 7.53 -5.21
N TRP A 101 5.70 6.51 -5.30
CA TRP A 101 6.12 5.10 -5.27
C TRP A 101 5.13 4.24 -6.05
N GLU A 102 5.62 3.07 -6.46
CA GLU A 102 4.79 2.05 -7.12
C GLU A 102 5.09 0.67 -6.55
N TRP A 103 4.10 -0.20 -6.54
CA TRP A 103 4.27 -1.59 -6.17
C TRP A 103 5.18 -2.29 -7.17
N TYR A 104 6.13 -3.07 -6.68
CA TYR A 104 6.99 -3.87 -7.56
C TYR A 104 6.73 -5.36 -7.42
N SER A 105 6.78 -5.92 -6.20
CA SER A 105 6.62 -7.36 -5.98
C SER A 105 6.06 -7.66 -4.59
N SER A 106 5.55 -8.89 -4.43
CA SER A 106 5.10 -9.36 -3.13
C SER A 106 5.28 -10.88 -3.03
N LYS A 107 5.49 -11.36 -1.81
CA LYS A 107 5.50 -12.79 -1.54
C LYS A 107 5.02 -13.06 -0.11
N VAL A 108 4.42 -14.24 0.08
CA VAL A 108 4.01 -14.75 1.39
C VAL A 108 5.02 -15.79 1.84
N SER A 109 5.41 -15.75 3.12
CA SER A 109 6.28 -16.75 3.74
C SER A 109 5.76 -17.04 5.14
N ASN A 110 5.20 -18.24 5.36
CA ASN A 110 4.63 -18.63 6.64
C ASN A 110 3.53 -17.66 7.08
N ASP A 111 3.78 -16.90 8.14
CA ASP A 111 2.85 -15.92 8.71
C ASP A 111 3.20 -14.48 8.34
N SER A 112 3.99 -14.28 7.29
CA SER A 112 4.46 -12.94 6.92
C SER A 112 4.26 -12.65 5.44
N ILE A 113 4.24 -11.34 5.13
CA ILE A 113 4.18 -10.81 3.77
C ILE A 113 5.37 -9.90 3.58
N GLU A 114 6.05 -10.03 2.43
CA GLU A 114 7.10 -9.08 2.04
C GLU A 114 6.66 -8.38 0.77
N ILE A 115 6.71 -7.05 0.78
CA ILE A 115 6.35 -6.23 -0.37
C ILE A 115 7.51 -5.30 -0.69
N THR A 116 7.91 -5.28 -1.96
CA THR A 116 8.90 -4.34 -2.47
C THR A 116 8.20 -3.24 -3.24
N ILE A 117 8.53 -2.01 -2.91
CA ILE A 117 7.97 -0.81 -3.53
C ILE A 117 9.10 -0.05 -4.21
N GLU A 118 8.90 0.33 -5.46
CA GLU A 118 9.84 1.20 -6.18
C GLU A 118 9.60 2.64 -5.75
N LEU A 119 10.68 3.35 -5.40
CA LEU A 119 10.62 4.77 -5.03
C LEU A 119 10.89 5.60 -6.29
N LEU A 120 9.92 6.44 -6.65
CA LEU A 120 9.98 7.25 -7.87
C LEU A 120 10.65 8.59 -7.64
N SER A 121 10.58 9.10 -6.40
CA SER A 121 11.25 10.35 -6.01
C SER A 121 11.52 10.35 -4.52
N ILE A 122 12.41 11.24 -4.08
CA ILE A 122 12.78 11.43 -2.67
C ILE A 122 12.65 12.92 -2.40
N PRO A 123 11.94 13.34 -1.34
CA PRO A 123 11.30 12.50 -0.31
C PRO A 123 10.03 11.80 -0.80
N TYR A 124 9.60 10.80 -0.06
CA TYR A 124 8.39 10.05 -0.38
C TYR A 124 7.58 9.81 0.91
N VAL A 125 6.28 9.61 0.73
CA VAL A 125 5.34 9.28 1.81
C VAL A 125 4.67 7.96 1.45
N PHE A 126 4.68 7.01 2.40
CA PHE A 126 4.09 5.68 2.17
C PHE A 126 3.13 5.25 3.29
N GLU A 127 2.83 6.11 4.25
CA GLU A 127 1.91 5.81 5.35
C GLU A 127 0.51 5.46 4.85
N GLN A 128 0.09 6.02 3.71
CA GLN A 128 -1.18 5.67 3.08
C GLN A 128 -1.22 4.19 2.66
N PHE A 129 -0.07 3.63 2.31
CA PHE A 129 0.00 2.21 1.99
C PHE A 129 -0.12 1.35 3.25
N LEU A 130 0.56 1.75 4.32
CA LEU A 130 0.48 1.06 5.61
C LEU A 130 -0.94 1.02 6.14
N TYR A 131 -1.72 2.05 5.88
CA TYR A 131 -3.11 2.11 6.30
C TYR A 131 -3.94 0.96 5.73
N ILE A 132 -3.63 0.47 4.54
CA ILE A 132 -4.36 -0.67 3.96
C ILE A 132 -4.25 -1.89 4.87
N PHE A 133 -3.08 -2.12 5.45
CA PHE A 133 -2.89 -3.22 6.41
C PHE A 133 -3.56 -2.92 7.74
N TYR A 134 -3.41 -1.68 8.22
CA TYR A 134 -4.03 -1.26 9.48
C TYR A 134 -5.55 -1.41 9.43
N SER A 135 -6.16 -1.08 8.31
CA SER A 135 -7.62 -1.21 8.12
C SER A 135 -8.08 -2.68 8.16
N GLN A 136 -7.18 -3.62 7.99
CA GLN A 136 -7.46 -5.05 8.10
C GLN A 136 -7.18 -5.61 9.50
N GLY A 137 -6.95 -4.73 10.48
CA GLY A 137 -6.71 -5.14 11.86
C GLY A 137 -5.27 -5.49 12.19
N ILE A 138 -4.31 -5.17 11.32
CA ILE A 138 -2.89 -5.45 11.56
C ILE A 138 -2.28 -4.26 12.30
N PRO A 139 -1.74 -4.47 13.51
CA PRO A 139 -1.10 -3.39 14.26
C PRO A 139 0.12 -2.85 13.51
N MET A 140 0.36 -1.54 13.61
CA MET A 140 1.51 -0.92 12.95
C MET A 140 2.85 -1.49 13.38
N ASN A 141 2.97 -1.95 14.63
CA ASN A 141 4.22 -2.54 15.11
C ASN A 141 4.50 -3.95 14.55
N ASN A 142 3.56 -4.54 13.81
CA ASN A 142 3.83 -5.76 13.04
C ASN A 142 4.51 -5.46 11.70
N ILE A 143 4.62 -4.20 11.34
CA ILE A 143 5.16 -3.76 10.05
C ILE A 143 6.53 -3.14 10.27
N SER A 144 7.52 -3.65 9.56
CA SER A 144 8.86 -3.05 9.52
C SER A 144 9.21 -2.70 8.09
N ASP A 145 10.07 -1.71 7.92
CA ASP A 145 10.50 -1.26 6.62
C ASP A 145 12.02 -1.10 6.58
N GLU A 146 12.55 -1.30 5.39
CA GLU A 146 13.97 -1.09 5.12
C GLU A 146 14.05 -0.41 3.75
N ASP A 147 14.62 0.80 3.69
CA ASP A 147 14.79 1.47 2.41
C ASP A 147 16.19 1.24 1.83
N ASP A 148 16.21 1.13 0.52
CA ASP A 148 17.43 1.06 -0.27
C ASP A 148 17.31 2.12 -1.36
N ILE A 149 17.63 3.35 -0.99
CA ILE A 149 17.47 4.51 -1.86
C ILE A 149 18.50 4.54 -3.00
N TYR A 150 19.51 3.69 -2.94
CA TYR A 150 20.53 3.61 -3.98
C TYR A 150 20.34 2.40 -4.89
N GLY A 151 19.38 1.51 -4.57
CA GLY A 151 19.13 0.32 -5.37
C GLY A 151 20.29 -0.69 -5.36
N ASN A 152 21.09 -0.73 -4.28
CA ASN A 152 22.31 -1.52 -4.24
C ASN A 152 22.33 -2.58 -3.12
N THR A 153 21.16 -3.00 -2.64
CA THR A 153 21.05 -4.02 -1.57
C THR A 153 21.82 -5.30 -1.93
N ASN A 154 21.90 -5.63 -3.19
CA ASN A 154 22.53 -6.87 -3.66
C ASN A 154 24.05 -6.82 -3.69
N TYR A 155 24.66 -5.68 -3.38
CA TYR A 155 26.10 -5.51 -3.37
C TYR A 155 26.74 -5.94 -2.05
N LYS A 156 25.93 -6.32 -1.08
CA LYS A 156 26.42 -6.67 0.25
C LYS A 156 26.61 -8.15 0.44
#